data_b9e83895f2bae85bb6ee62403d5818e3
#
_entry.id   b9e83895f2bae85bb6ee62403d5818e3
#
_cell.length_a   1.000
_cell.length_b   1.000
_cell.length_c   1.000
_cell.angle_alpha   90.00
_cell.angle_beta   90.00
_cell.angle_gamma   90.00
#
_symmetry.space_group_name_H-M   'P 1'
#
loop_
_entity.id
_entity.type
_entity.pdbx_description
1 polymer ?
#
loop_
_entity_poly.entity_id
_entity_poly.type
_entity_poly.pdbx_seq_one_letter_code
_entity_poly.pdbx_strand_id
1 'polypeptide(L)'
;MKIVVKFGGTSLATVKDIKNVVKTVDKISKKNKAVVVCSAVDGTTDELIQIASLAEKGKKKDANRVLAKISQKHKQFAEHLITNSKILNSLKNKINSDLSELEELVRGLILLGEVTPRSYDYLISFGERLSIDLVSFSLQEANNKSVPLNGKEAGIVTDSNFGDSRPLMDTTRIRLSKTVNEHLNKNTIPVVAGFAGADQNDHTTTSVSYTHLTLPTIYSV
;
A
#
# COMPACT_ATOMS: atom_id res chain seq x y z
N MET A 1 6.22 -5.88 23.99
CA MET A 1 5.02 -5.06 23.72
C MET A 1 4.69 -5.13 22.23
N LYS A 2 3.42 -4.93 21.80
CA LYS A 2 3.07 -4.77 20.38
C LYS A 2 3.04 -3.27 20.06
N ILE A 3 3.71 -2.84 19.00
CA ILE A 3 3.78 -1.45 18.57
C ILE A 3 3.30 -1.36 17.12
N VAL A 4 2.33 -0.49 16.86
CA VAL A 4 1.91 -0.13 15.50
C VAL A 4 2.54 1.21 15.14
N VAL A 5 3.24 1.25 14.02
CA VAL A 5 3.83 2.47 13.49
C VAL A 5 3.27 2.78 12.11
N LYS A 6 2.83 4.02 11.90
CA LYS A 6 2.28 4.48 10.63
C LYS A 6 3.24 5.45 9.96
N PHE A 7 3.50 5.23 8.68
CA PHE A 7 4.29 6.10 7.82
C PHE A 7 3.42 6.66 6.71
N GLY A 8 3.30 7.98 6.66
CA GLY A 8 2.61 8.71 5.60
C GLY A 8 3.46 8.84 4.33
N GLY A 9 2.89 9.38 3.27
CA GLY A 9 3.55 9.56 1.97
C GLY A 9 4.87 10.31 2.05
N THR A 10 4.93 11.38 2.83
CA THR A 10 6.16 12.17 3.04
C THR A 10 7.30 11.37 3.68
N SER A 11 6.98 10.38 4.53
CA SER A 11 7.98 9.45 5.09
C SER A 11 8.45 8.40 4.08
N LEU A 12 7.81 8.32 2.92
CA LEU A 12 8.10 7.38 1.84
C LEU A 12 8.47 8.11 0.53
N ALA A 13 8.76 9.42 0.60
CA ALA A 13 8.95 10.27 -0.56
C ALA A 13 10.23 9.94 -1.36
N THR A 14 11.29 9.51 -0.69
CA THR A 14 12.58 9.22 -1.30
C THR A 14 13.13 7.87 -0.82
N VAL A 15 14.11 7.34 -1.56
CA VAL A 15 14.89 6.16 -1.14
C VAL A 15 15.51 6.36 0.25
N LYS A 16 15.99 7.58 0.56
CA LYS A 16 16.56 7.93 1.87
C LYS A 16 15.51 7.83 2.98
N ASP A 17 14.29 8.29 2.70
CA ASP A 17 13.20 8.27 3.67
C ASP A 17 12.77 6.83 3.96
N ILE A 18 12.62 5.99 2.94
CA ILE A 18 12.33 4.56 3.13
C ILE A 18 13.44 3.87 3.94
N LYS A 19 14.73 4.17 3.67
CA LYS A 19 15.84 3.67 4.49
C LYS A 19 15.74 4.11 5.95
N ASN A 20 15.25 5.32 6.22
CA ASN A 20 15.03 5.81 7.59
C ASN A 20 13.85 5.08 8.26
N VAL A 21 12.77 4.83 7.52
CA VAL A 21 11.65 3.99 7.97
C VAL A 21 12.16 2.61 8.38
N VAL A 22 12.94 1.94 7.53
CA VAL A 22 13.54 0.62 7.82
C VAL A 22 14.39 0.66 9.09
N LYS A 23 15.25 1.65 9.25
CA LYS A 23 16.07 1.81 10.48
C LYS A 23 15.22 1.99 11.72
N THR A 24 14.12 2.73 11.63
CA THR A 24 13.20 2.96 12.74
C THR A 24 12.50 1.67 13.14
N VAL A 25 11.96 0.94 12.16
CA VAL A 25 11.28 -0.34 12.37
C VAL A 25 12.24 -1.39 12.92
N ASP A 26 13.49 -1.46 12.40
CA ASP A 26 14.52 -2.38 12.90
C ASP A 26 14.84 -2.14 14.40
N LYS A 27 14.96 -0.87 14.82
CA LYS A 27 15.14 -0.53 16.24
C LYS A 27 13.96 -0.99 17.11
N ILE A 28 12.74 -0.81 16.62
CA ILE A 28 11.52 -1.20 17.34
C ILE A 28 11.43 -2.72 17.44
N SER A 29 11.67 -3.43 16.35
CA SER A 29 11.53 -4.89 16.25
C SER A 29 12.49 -5.65 17.15
N LYS A 30 13.66 -5.08 17.47
CA LYS A 30 14.63 -5.68 18.41
C LYS A 30 14.11 -5.82 19.85
N LYS A 31 13.15 -5.00 20.26
CA LYS A 31 12.62 -5.00 21.63
C LYS A 31 11.10 -5.27 21.69
N ASN A 32 10.41 -5.19 20.57
CA ASN A 32 8.96 -5.23 20.50
C ASN A 32 8.49 -5.99 19.25
N LYS A 33 7.23 -6.43 19.27
CA LYS A 33 6.55 -6.92 18.07
C LYS A 33 6.02 -5.72 17.27
N ALA A 34 6.62 -5.43 16.12
CA ALA A 34 6.26 -4.29 15.28
C ALA A 34 5.23 -4.65 14.22
N VAL A 35 4.25 -3.76 14.01
CA VAL A 35 3.33 -3.75 12.87
C VAL A 35 3.55 -2.42 12.15
N VAL A 36 3.75 -2.47 10.86
CA VAL A 36 3.98 -1.29 10.03
C VAL A 36 2.73 -1.01 9.20
N VAL A 37 2.29 0.25 9.16
CA VAL A 37 1.21 0.71 8.30
C VAL A 37 1.78 1.77 7.36
N CYS A 38 1.62 1.56 6.05
CA CYS A 38 2.14 2.48 5.03
C CYS A 38 1.01 3.10 4.21
N SER A 39 1.18 4.38 3.90
CA SER A 39 0.48 5.04 2.79
C SER A 39 1.24 4.82 1.48
N ALA A 40 0.68 5.31 0.37
CA ALA A 40 1.39 5.33 -0.91
C ALA A 40 2.70 6.13 -0.84
N VAL A 41 3.65 5.83 -1.72
CA VAL A 41 4.81 6.69 -1.98
C VAL A 41 4.32 8.07 -2.40
N ASP A 42 4.99 9.11 -1.91
CA ASP A 42 4.60 10.51 -2.14
C ASP A 42 4.29 10.82 -3.60
N GLY A 43 3.18 11.53 -3.83
CA GLY A 43 2.65 11.89 -5.15
C GLY A 43 2.03 10.73 -5.95
N THR A 44 2.15 9.47 -5.53
CA THR A 44 1.62 8.32 -6.30
C THR A 44 0.09 8.31 -6.31
N THR A 45 -0.56 8.66 -5.19
CA THR A 45 -2.03 8.75 -5.14
C THR A 45 -2.55 9.82 -6.11
N ASP A 46 -1.92 11.00 -6.15
CA ASP A 46 -2.30 12.07 -7.07
C ASP A 46 -2.11 11.66 -8.53
N GLU A 47 -1.03 10.92 -8.83
CA GLU A 47 -0.77 10.36 -10.16
C GLU A 47 -1.86 9.36 -10.56
N LEU A 48 -2.34 8.51 -9.65
CA LEU A 48 -3.43 7.57 -9.91
C LEU A 48 -4.78 8.29 -10.10
N ILE A 49 -5.08 9.32 -9.31
CA ILE A 49 -6.24 10.20 -9.51
C ILE A 49 -6.18 10.89 -10.88
N GLN A 50 -5.01 11.36 -11.28
CA GLN A 50 -4.80 11.95 -12.60
C GLN A 50 -5.09 10.94 -13.72
N ILE A 51 -4.66 9.68 -13.58
CA ILE A 51 -4.97 8.61 -14.54
C ILE A 51 -6.48 8.41 -14.66
N ALA A 52 -7.24 8.36 -13.56
CA ALA A 52 -8.69 8.25 -13.58
C ALA A 52 -9.33 9.36 -14.43
N SER A 53 -8.99 10.61 -14.13
CA SER A 53 -9.50 11.78 -14.87
C SER A 53 -9.10 11.79 -16.36
N LEU A 54 -7.90 11.33 -16.68
CA LEU A 54 -7.44 11.24 -18.07
C LEU A 54 -8.14 10.10 -18.82
N ALA A 55 -8.43 8.99 -18.17
CA ALA A 55 -9.18 7.88 -18.75
C ALA A 55 -10.61 8.27 -19.12
N GLU A 56 -11.34 8.93 -18.20
CA GLU A 56 -12.68 9.47 -18.46
C GLU A 56 -12.72 10.46 -19.65
N LYS A 57 -11.65 11.26 -19.80
CA LYS A 57 -11.54 12.21 -20.91
C LYS A 57 -11.03 11.58 -22.22
N GLY A 58 -10.82 10.26 -22.27
CA GLY A 58 -10.27 9.56 -23.42
C GLY A 58 -8.82 9.94 -23.79
N LYS A 59 -8.08 10.58 -22.85
CA LYS A 59 -6.70 11.05 -23.06
C LYS A 59 -5.67 9.92 -22.88
N LYS A 60 -5.78 8.86 -23.68
CA LYS A 60 -4.97 7.64 -23.60
C LYS A 60 -3.46 7.90 -23.51
N LYS A 61 -2.92 8.79 -24.38
CA LYS A 61 -1.46 9.05 -24.39
C LYS A 61 -0.98 9.65 -23.06
N ASP A 62 -1.75 10.56 -22.50
CA ASP A 62 -1.39 11.22 -21.23
C ASP A 62 -1.53 10.28 -20.04
N ALA A 63 -2.61 9.47 -19.99
CA ALA A 63 -2.77 8.44 -18.95
C ALA A 63 -1.61 7.44 -18.97
N ASN A 64 -1.21 6.94 -20.13
CA ASN A 64 -0.08 6.02 -20.27
C ASN A 64 1.25 6.68 -19.88
N ARG A 65 1.43 7.99 -20.10
CA ARG A 65 2.63 8.73 -19.67
C ARG A 65 2.72 8.79 -18.13
N VAL A 66 1.61 9.07 -17.45
CA VAL A 66 1.57 9.08 -15.98
C VAL A 66 1.82 7.68 -15.43
N LEU A 67 1.21 6.66 -16.01
CA LEU A 67 1.42 5.26 -15.63
C LEU A 67 2.90 4.84 -15.79
N ALA A 68 3.54 5.20 -16.89
CA ALA A 68 4.96 4.93 -17.11
C ALA A 68 5.84 5.63 -16.05
N LYS A 69 5.48 6.83 -15.62
CA LYS A 69 6.16 7.55 -14.53
C LYS A 69 6.06 6.81 -13.19
N ILE A 70 4.87 6.31 -12.83
CA ILE A 70 4.66 5.49 -11.62
C ILE A 70 5.54 4.23 -11.71
N SER A 71 5.50 3.53 -12.85
CA SER A 71 6.30 2.32 -13.08
C SER A 71 7.79 2.57 -12.93
N GLN A 72 8.31 3.61 -13.58
CA GLN A 72 9.73 3.96 -13.52
C GLN A 72 10.16 4.32 -12.08
N LYS A 73 9.38 5.14 -11.38
CA LYS A 73 9.64 5.53 -9.99
C LYS A 73 9.82 4.32 -9.07
N HIS A 74 8.85 3.38 -9.09
CA HIS A 74 8.88 2.23 -8.19
C HIS A 74 9.98 1.23 -8.55
N LYS A 75 10.28 1.03 -9.84
CA LYS A 75 11.41 0.20 -10.29
C LYS A 75 12.75 0.80 -9.86
N GLN A 76 12.93 2.09 -10.01
CA GLN A 76 14.15 2.79 -9.55
C GLN A 76 14.28 2.72 -8.02
N PHE A 77 13.19 2.88 -7.26
CA PHE A 77 13.23 2.72 -5.81
C PHE A 77 13.69 1.31 -5.43
N ALA A 78 13.14 0.28 -6.05
CA ALA A 78 13.55 -1.10 -5.79
C ALA A 78 15.07 -1.30 -6.00
N GLU A 79 15.60 -0.79 -7.11
CA GLU A 79 17.04 -0.91 -7.44
C GLU A 79 17.97 -0.16 -6.48
N HIS A 80 17.52 0.97 -5.92
CA HIS A 80 18.32 1.75 -4.98
C HIS A 80 18.16 1.30 -3.51
N LEU A 81 17.07 0.59 -3.21
CA LEU A 81 16.80 0.09 -1.86
C LEU A 81 17.44 -1.26 -1.59
N ILE A 82 17.52 -2.13 -2.60
CA ILE A 82 17.88 -3.53 -2.46
C ILE A 82 19.18 -3.83 -3.22
N THR A 83 20.15 -4.41 -2.53
CA THR A 83 21.44 -4.84 -3.10
C THR A 83 21.51 -6.35 -3.28
N ASN A 84 20.81 -7.11 -2.43
CA ASN A 84 20.74 -8.57 -2.55
C ASN A 84 19.94 -8.97 -3.79
N SER A 85 20.59 -9.70 -4.72
CA SER A 85 20.00 -10.05 -6.01
C SER A 85 18.74 -10.92 -5.90
N LYS A 86 18.66 -11.84 -4.93
CA LYS A 86 17.47 -12.69 -4.72
C LYS A 86 16.28 -11.86 -4.24
N ILE A 87 16.50 -10.98 -3.26
CA ILE A 87 15.47 -10.09 -2.72
C ILE A 87 15.03 -9.13 -3.81
N LEU A 88 15.95 -8.52 -4.54
CA LEU A 88 15.66 -7.62 -5.65
C LEU A 88 14.81 -8.27 -6.75
N ASN A 89 15.18 -9.49 -7.17
CA ASN A 89 14.40 -10.21 -8.18
C ASN A 89 12.98 -10.52 -7.69
N SER A 90 12.82 -10.93 -6.43
CA SER A 90 11.50 -11.17 -5.85
C SER A 90 10.66 -9.89 -5.80
N LEU A 91 11.26 -8.76 -5.37
CA LEU A 91 10.59 -7.45 -5.36
C LEU A 91 10.22 -7.00 -6.78
N LYS A 92 11.15 -7.12 -7.75
CA LYS A 92 10.88 -6.77 -9.16
C LYS A 92 9.72 -7.58 -9.74
N ASN A 93 9.66 -8.87 -9.46
CA ASN A 93 8.57 -9.73 -9.90
C ASN A 93 7.23 -9.27 -9.31
N LYS A 94 7.20 -8.95 -8.03
CA LYS A 94 5.99 -8.46 -7.35
C LYS A 94 5.54 -7.11 -7.91
N ILE A 95 6.44 -6.14 -8.02
CA ILE A 95 6.16 -4.82 -8.60
C ILE A 95 5.69 -4.96 -10.06
N ASN A 96 6.33 -5.80 -10.88
CA ASN A 96 5.92 -6.01 -12.26
C ASN A 96 4.53 -6.63 -12.34
N SER A 97 4.19 -7.58 -11.47
CA SER A 97 2.84 -8.16 -11.40
C SER A 97 1.79 -7.10 -11.10
N ASP A 98 2.02 -6.26 -10.07
CA ASP A 98 1.08 -5.21 -9.70
C ASP A 98 0.97 -4.12 -10.79
N LEU A 99 2.07 -3.76 -11.43
CA LEU A 99 2.07 -2.81 -12.55
C LEU A 99 1.37 -3.36 -13.79
N SER A 100 1.51 -4.66 -14.10
CA SER A 100 0.79 -5.29 -15.21
C SER A 100 -0.71 -5.27 -14.98
N GLU A 101 -1.15 -5.59 -13.76
CA GLU A 101 -2.56 -5.53 -13.35
C GLU A 101 -3.10 -4.08 -13.41
N LEU A 102 -2.30 -3.09 -12.98
CA LEU A 102 -2.63 -1.67 -13.11
C LEU A 102 -2.75 -1.23 -14.57
N GLU A 103 -1.83 -1.68 -15.45
CA GLU A 103 -1.88 -1.41 -16.88
C GLU A 103 -3.15 -1.96 -17.54
N GLU A 104 -3.55 -3.17 -17.18
CA GLU A 104 -4.79 -3.80 -17.67
C GLU A 104 -6.02 -3.01 -17.21
N LEU A 105 -6.08 -2.62 -15.94
CA LEU A 105 -7.14 -1.78 -15.40
C LEU A 105 -7.23 -0.45 -16.14
N VAL A 106 -6.12 0.27 -16.26
CA VAL A 106 -6.09 1.59 -16.95
C VAL A 106 -6.51 1.46 -18.41
N ARG A 107 -6.10 0.38 -19.09
CA ARG A 107 -6.54 0.08 -20.46
C ARG A 107 -8.06 -0.11 -20.54
N GLY A 108 -8.63 -0.84 -19.60
CA GLY A 108 -10.08 -1.04 -19.49
C GLY A 108 -10.83 0.28 -19.26
N LEU A 109 -10.37 1.10 -18.32
CA LEU A 109 -10.97 2.41 -18.02
C LEU A 109 -10.93 3.36 -19.25
N ILE A 110 -9.82 3.40 -19.95
CA ILE A 110 -9.68 4.21 -21.18
C ILE A 110 -10.64 3.71 -22.28
N LEU A 111 -10.79 2.39 -22.43
CA LEU A 111 -11.66 1.80 -23.45
C LEU A 111 -13.13 2.10 -23.18
N LEU A 112 -13.54 2.03 -21.90
CA LEU A 112 -14.92 2.32 -21.48
C LEU A 112 -15.22 3.82 -21.46
N GLY A 113 -14.19 4.66 -21.24
CA GLY A 113 -14.37 6.11 -21.04
C GLY A 113 -15.11 6.46 -19.75
N GLU A 114 -15.12 5.53 -18.80
CA GLU A 114 -15.87 5.63 -17.54
C GLU A 114 -15.04 5.12 -16.39
N VAL A 115 -15.10 5.82 -15.24
CA VAL A 115 -14.50 5.41 -13.97
C VAL A 115 -15.60 5.33 -12.91
N THR A 116 -16.06 4.13 -12.60
CA THR A 116 -17.02 3.92 -11.52
C THR A 116 -16.36 4.08 -10.15
N PRO A 117 -17.11 4.39 -9.05
CA PRO A 117 -16.53 4.44 -7.71
C PRO A 117 -15.74 3.19 -7.33
N ARG A 118 -16.22 2.01 -7.73
CA ARG A 118 -15.54 0.73 -7.49
C ARG A 118 -14.21 0.62 -8.25
N SER A 119 -14.19 0.97 -9.53
CA SER A 119 -12.95 0.93 -10.31
C SER A 119 -11.96 2.01 -9.86
N TYR A 120 -12.46 3.13 -9.36
CA TYR A 120 -11.65 4.18 -8.76
C TYR A 120 -10.95 3.70 -7.48
N ASP A 121 -11.68 3.08 -6.54
CA ASP A 121 -11.10 2.51 -5.33
C ASP A 121 -10.01 1.49 -5.66
N TYR A 122 -10.30 0.62 -6.63
CA TYR A 122 -9.33 -0.38 -7.07
C TYR A 122 -8.07 0.28 -7.65
N LEU A 123 -8.24 1.28 -8.52
CA LEU A 123 -7.13 2.04 -9.11
C LEU A 123 -6.24 2.70 -8.03
N ILE A 124 -6.85 3.38 -7.07
CA ILE A 124 -6.10 4.11 -6.03
C ILE A 124 -5.37 3.17 -5.08
N SER A 125 -5.90 1.98 -4.83
CA SER A 125 -5.28 1.00 -3.95
C SER A 125 -3.87 0.57 -4.39
N PHE A 126 -3.54 0.68 -5.68
CA PHE A 126 -2.20 0.36 -6.19
C PHE A 126 -1.09 1.23 -5.60
N GLY A 127 -1.40 2.46 -5.19
CA GLY A 127 -0.43 3.33 -4.53
C GLY A 127 0.15 2.72 -3.26
N GLU A 128 -0.72 2.15 -2.43
CA GLU A 128 -0.28 1.48 -1.19
C GLU A 128 0.25 0.07 -1.45
N ARG A 129 -0.32 -0.68 -2.40
CA ARG A 129 0.20 -2.01 -2.78
C ARG A 129 1.68 -1.93 -3.16
N LEU A 130 2.04 -0.99 -4.02
CA LEU A 130 3.43 -0.78 -4.43
C LEU A 130 4.32 -0.31 -3.27
N SER A 131 3.81 0.50 -2.35
CA SER A 131 4.60 1.02 -1.23
C SER A 131 4.88 -0.03 -0.15
N ILE A 132 3.89 -0.87 0.20
CA ILE A 132 4.08 -1.94 1.20
C ILE A 132 5.11 -2.97 0.71
N ASP A 133 5.18 -3.23 -0.60
CA ASP A 133 6.18 -4.10 -1.18
C ASP A 133 7.58 -3.49 -1.02
N LEU A 134 7.78 -2.22 -1.40
CA LEU A 134 9.06 -1.53 -1.23
C LEU A 134 9.53 -1.57 0.22
N VAL A 135 8.66 -1.25 1.18
CA VAL A 135 9.01 -1.22 2.61
C VAL A 135 9.28 -2.62 3.14
N SER A 136 8.43 -3.61 2.80
CA SER A 136 8.60 -4.98 3.28
C SER A 136 9.90 -5.60 2.77
N PHE A 137 10.18 -5.51 1.49
CA PHE A 137 11.42 -6.07 0.93
C PHE A 137 12.67 -5.30 1.41
N SER A 138 12.55 -4.00 1.69
CA SER A 138 13.63 -3.23 2.33
C SER A 138 13.90 -3.67 3.78
N LEU A 139 12.87 -4.10 4.51
CA LEU A 139 13.05 -4.72 5.83
C LEU A 139 13.74 -6.09 5.70
N GLN A 140 13.42 -6.89 4.66
CA GLN A 140 14.10 -8.15 4.40
C GLN A 140 15.58 -7.93 4.04
N GLU A 141 15.91 -6.89 3.26
CA GLU A 141 17.29 -6.48 2.98
C GLU A 141 18.07 -6.16 4.27
N ALA A 142 17.38 -5.59 5.26
CA ALA A 142 17.93 -5.33 6.60
C ALA A 142 17.86 -6.54 7.55
N ASN A 143 17.70 -7.77 7.03
CA ASN A 143 17.62 -9.03 7.77
C ASN A 143 16.41 -9.15 8.73
N ASN A 144 15.35 -8.38 8.52
CA ASN A 144 14.10 -8.56 9.25
C ASN A 144 13.14 -9.45 8.44
N LYS A 145 12.53 -10.44 9.07
CA LYS A 145 11.42 -11.16 8.45
C LYS A 145 10.22 -10.23 8.35
N SER A 146 9.71 -9.99 7.15
CA SER A 146 8.55 -9.14 6.91
C SER A 146 7.68 -9.67 5.78
N VAL A 147 6.41 -9.24 5.76
CA VAL A 147 5.43 -9.62 4.75
C VAL A 147 4.58 -8.40 4.40
N PRO A 148 4.40 -8.07 3.10
CA PRO A 148 3.45 -7.07 2.68
C PRO A 148 2.04 -7.67 2.74
N LEU A 149 1.08 -6.91 3.24
CA LEU A 149 -0.34 -7.28 3.30
C LEU A 149 -1.19 -6.12 2.80
N ASN A 150 -1.88 -6.31 1.69
CA ASN A 150 -2.92 -5.38 1.29
C ASN A 150 -4.10 -5.42 2.28
N GLY A 151 -5.06 -4.51 2.16
CA GLY A 151 -6.16 -4.42 3.12
C GLY A 151 -6.98 -5.70 3.26
N LYS A 152 -7.25 -6.39 2.13
CA LYS A 152 -7.94 -7.68 2.11
C LYS A 152 -7.14 -8.77 2.83
N GLU A 153 -5.86 -8.91 2.47
CA GLU A 153 -4.95 -9.89 3.07
C GLU A 153 -4.74 -9.64 4.57
N ALA A 154 -4.72 -8.37 4.98
CA ALA A 154 -4.65 -8.01 6.39
C ALA A 154 -5.94 -8.34 7.16
N GLY A 155 -7.07 -8.47 6.46
CA GLY A 155 -8.39 -8.73 7.06
C GLY A 155 -9.17 -7.46 7.40
N ILE A 156 -8.90 -6.35 6.71
CA ILE A 156 -9.69 -5.11 6.81
C ILE A 156 -10.96 -5.28 5.98
N VAL A 157 -12.10 -5.42 6.66
CA VAL A 157 -13.41 -5.59 6.03
C VAL A 157 -14.20 -4.29 6.12
N THR A 158 -14.79 -3.87 5.02
CA THR A 158 -15.56 -2.62 4.91
C THR A 158 -16.99 -2.89 4.47
N ASP A 159 -17.83 -1.86 4.52
CA ASP A 159 -19.05 -1.80 3.74
C ASP A 159 -18.72 -1.66 2.23
N SER A 160 -19.75 -1.78 1.37
CA SER A 160 -19.62 -1.66 -0.10
C SER A 160 -19.86 -0.22 -0.59
N ASN A 161 -19.69 0.79 0.27
CA ASN A 161 -19.84 2.19 -0.10
C ASN A 161 -18.55 2.70 -0.78
N PHE A 162 -18.36 2.33 -2.05
CA PHE A 162 -17.16 2.68 -2.81
C PHE A 162 -16.94 4.20 -2.86
N GLY A 163 -15.69 4.62 -2.67
CA GLY A 163 -15.26 6.02 -2.59
C GLY A 163 -15.36 6.63 -1.19
N ASP A 164 -16.18 6.04 -0.30
CA ASP A 164 -16.36 6.47 1.10
C ASP A 164 -16.65 5.26 2.01
N SER A 165 -15.87 4.20 1.86
CA SER A 165 -16.12 2.97 2.60
C SER A 165 -15.73 3.10 4.07
N ARG A 166 -16.49 2.41 4.93
CA ARG A 166 -16.26 2.38 6.37
C ARG A 166 -15.89 0.98 6.84
N PRO A 167 -14.87 0.83 7.69
CA PRO A 167 -14.53 -0.46 8.26
C PRO A 167 -15.67 -1.01 9.10
N LEU A 168 -16.03 -2.27 8.87
CA LEU A 168 -16.91 -3.05 9.75
C LEU A 168 -16.07 -3.47 10.97
N MET A 169 -16.06 -2.60 11.99
CA MET A 169 -15.09 -2.64 13.09
C MET A 169 -15.00 -3.98 13.80
N ASP A 170 -16.13 -4.64 14.09
CA ASP A 170 -16.13 -5.91 14.81
C ASP A 170 -15.49 -7.02 13.97
N THR A 171 -15.89 -7.12 12.69
CA THR A 171 -15.34 -8.12 11.76
C THR A 171 -13.86 -7.83 11.48
N THR A 172 -13.51 -6.58 11.22
CA THR A 172 -12.14 -6.15 10.98
C THR A 172 -11.26 -6.45 12.19
N ARG A 173 -11.71 -6.13 13.40
CA ARG A 173 -10.95 -6.40 14.64
C ARG A 173 -10.61 -7.88 14.78
N ILE A 174 -11.56 -8.76 14.51
CA ILE A 174 -11.35 -10.22 14.62
C ILE A 174 -10.35 -10.68 13.55
N ARG A 175 -10.62 -10.37 12.27
CA ARG A 175 -9.79 -10.84 11.14
C ARG A 175 -8.38 -10.26 11.18
N LEU A 176 -8.27 -8.93 11.29
CA LEU A 176 -6.99 -8.23 11.35
C LEU A 176 -6.14 -8.70 12.54
N SER A 177 -6.76 -8.84 13.74
CA SER A 177 -6.03 -9.34 14.91
C SER A 177 -5.51 -10.76 14.71
N LYS A 178 -6.30 -11.64 14.08
CA LYS A 178 -5.88 -13.00 13.75
C LYS A 178 -4.68 -12.98 12.81
N THR A 179 -4.80 -12.32 11.66
CA THR A 179 -3.75 -12.25 10.65
C THR A 179 -2.45 -11.66 11.21
N VAL A 180 -2.56 -10.50 11.87
CA VAL A 180 -1.40 -9.82 12.46
C VAL A 180 -0.71 -10.70 13.52
N ASN A 181 -1.49 -11.34 14.40
CA ASN A 181 -0.92 -12.21 15.44
C ASN A 181 -0.25 -13.46 14.87
N GLU A 182 -0.78 -14.06 13.82
CA GLU A 182 -0.16 -15.19 13.11
C GLU A 182 1.24 -14.84 12.61
N HIS A 183 1.41 -13.67 12.00
CA HIS A 183 2.72 -13.19 11.54
C HIS A 183 3.65 -12.84 12.70
N LEU A 184 3.17 -12.08 13.68
CA LEU A 184 3.95 -11.70 14.86
C LEU A 184 4.43 -12.90 15.68
N ASN A 185 3.66 -13.99 15.74
CA ASN A 185 4.06 -15.21 16.43
C ASN A 185 5.16 -15.98 15.69
N LYS A 186 5.29 -15.77 14.37
CA LYS A 186 6.39 -16.27 13.53
C LYS A 186 7.57 -15.30 13.46
N ASN A 187 7.61 -14.29 14.33
CA ASN A 187 8.58 -13.19 14.31
C ASN A 187 8.68 -12.49 12.93
N THR A 188 7.57 -12.37 12.24
CA THR A 188 7.46 -11.69 10.96
C THR A 188 6.75 -10.35 11.15
N ILE A 189 7.30 -9.27 10.61
CA ILE A 189 6.75 -7.91 10.67
C ILE A 189 5.71 -7.77 9.55
N PRO A 190 4.41 -7.63 9.86
CA PRO A 190 3.43 -7.32 8.84
C PRO A 190 3.56 -5.85 8.43
N VAL A 191 3.60 -5.59 7.12
CA VAL A 191 3.56 -4.26 6.51
C VAL A 191 2.23 -4.13 5.80
N VAL A 192 1.33 -3.32 6.35
CA VAL A 192 -0.09 -3.26 5.98
C VAL A 192 -0.38 -1.99 5.21
N ALA A 193 -1.18 -2.08 4.14
CA ALA A 193 -1.76 -0.95 3.46
C ALA A 193 -2.76 -0.23 4.38
N GLY A 194 -2.60 1.10 4.55
CA GLY A 194 -3.30 1.84 5.61
C GLY A 194 -4.65 2.42 5.22
N PHE A 195 -4.99 2.42 3.93
CA PHE A 195 -6.15 3.11 3.38
C PHE A 195 -7.15 2.17 2.69
N ALA A 196 -6.67 1.07 2.13
CA ALA A 196 -7.49 0.11 1.41
C ALA A 196 -8.00 -1.02 2.31
N GLY A 197 -9.21 -1.49 2.04
CA GLY A 197 -9.84 -2.67 2.60
C GLY A 197 -10.49 -3.51 1.51
N ALA A 198 -11.37 -4.41 1.90
CA ALA A 198 -12.25 -5.12 0.98
C ALA A 198 -13.65 -5.26 1.57
N ASP A 199 -14.67 -5.23 0.71
CA ASP A 199 -16.02 -5.53 1.12
C ASP A 199 -16.24 -7.04 1.34
N GLN A 200 -17.44 -7.44 1.72
CA GLN A 200 -17.79 -8.85 1.97
C GLN A 200 -17.73 -9.72 0.72
N ASN A 201 -17.74 -9.11 -0.47
CA ASN A 201 -17.63 -9.79 -1.78
C ASN A 201 -16.20 -9.77 -2.32
N ASP A 202 -15.22 -9.42 -1.47
CA ASP A 202 -13.81 -9.33 -1.82
C ASP A 202 -13.44 -8.21 -2.81
N HIS A 203 -14.33 -7.23 -3.01
CA HIS A 203 -14.01 -6.07 -3.81
C HIS A 203 -13.18 -5.07 -3.02
N THR A 204 -12.11 -4.59 -3.62
CA THR A 204 -11.27 -3.55 -3.00
C THR A 204 -12.05 -2.26 -2.81
N THR A 205 -11.95 -1.71 -1.62
CA THR A 205 -12.56 -0.44 -1.22
C THR A 205 -11.50 0.47 -0.65
N THR A 206 -11.75 1.78 -0.69
CA THR A 206 -10.91 2.77 -0.02
C THR A 206 -11.75 3.59 0.96
N SER A 207 -11.16 3.92 2.11
CA SER A 207 -11.81 4.79 3.08
C SER A 207 -11.61 6.26 2.69
N VAL A 208 -12.40 7.18 3.27
CA VAL A 208 -12.27 8.61 2.97
C VAL A 208 -10.86 9.11 3.25
N SER A 209 -10.34 9.88 2.32
CA SER A 209 -9.09 10.60 2.45
C SER A 209 -9.07 11.48 3.70
N TYR A 210 -7.99 11.48 4.40
CA TYR A 210 -7.56 12.04 5.68
C TYR A 210 -7.99 13.47 6.10
N THR A 211 -8.90 14.13 5.41
CA THR A 211 -9.28 15.50 5.76
C THR A 211 -10.11 15.61 7.04
N HIS A 212 -10.65 14.50 7.58
CA HIS A 212 -11.54 14.54 8.74
C HIS A 212 -11.24 13.50 9.85
N LEU A 213 -10.21 12.67 9.73
CA LEU A 213 -9.82 11.75 10.80
C LEU A 213 -8.63 12.32 11.60
N THR A 214 -8.92 13.19 12.52
CA THR A 214 -8.04 13.39 13.68
C THR A 214 -8.16 12.15 14.57
N LEU A 215 -7.30 11.14 14.32
CA LEU A 215 -7.11 10.07 15.29
C LEU A 215 -6.54 10.70 16.56
N PRO A 216 -7.11 10.43 17.75
CA PRO A 216 -6.48 10.85 18.98
C PRO A 216 -5.08 10.26 19.03
N THR A 217 -4.08 11.11 19.06
CA THR A 217 -2.69 10.71 19.23
C THR A 217 -2.57 10.16 20.64
N ILE A 218 -2.54 8.83 20.76
CA ILE A 218 -2.23 8.20 22.05
C ILE A 218 -0.71 8.29 22.19
N TYR A 219 -0.24 9.32 22.86
CA TYR A 219 1.10 9.36 23.40
C TYR A 219 1.16 8.36 24.56
N SER A 220 1.78 7.21 24.33
CA SER A 220 2.31 6.42 25.43
C SER A 220 3.75 6.87 25.66
N VAL A 221 3.98 7.51 26.79
CA VAL A 221 5.29 7.88 27.32
C VAL A 221 6.08 6.62 27.66
#